data_74a8a8c3df767ade75873815f1396f95
#
_entry.id   74a8a8c3df767ade75873815f1396f95
#
_cell.length_a   1.000
_cell.length_b   1.000
_cell.length_c   1.000
_cell.angle_alpha   90.00
_cell.angle_beta   90.00
_cell.angle_gamma   90.00
#
_symmetry.space_group_name_H-M   'P 1'
#
loop_
_entity.id
_entity.type
_entity.pdbx_description
1 polymer ?
#
loop_
_entity_poly.entity_id
_entity_poly.type
_entity_poly.pdbx_seq_one_letter_code
_entity_poly.pdbx_strand_id
1 'polypeptide(L)'
;MFNKVRVRFAPSPTGPLHIGGLRTALFNFLFAKKHNGSFILRIEDTDQARYVEGSEKHIYESLDWANLKLDEGPYKQSERNQLYKQRIEELLSLKKAYYAFDTKQELDAYRKEAESNGGVFVYNSQNRLRFKNSLSLGPKKTKELLFKKTPYVVRFKVSEREPILLNDLLKGKISFDPKTLDDKVLYKADGTPTYHFANVVDDHDMSISHVIRGEEWLPSLPLHWLIYDSFGWKKPQFIHLPLILKPEGKGKLSKRDGEKFGFPVFPIKWTINEKEVMGFKEFGFLPEATLNYIAL
;
A
#
# COMPACT_ATOMS: atom_id res chain seq x y z
N MET A 1 20.66 -6.94 12.79
CA MET A 1 19.62 -7.91 12.36
C MET A 1 18.33 -7.57 13.09
N PHE A 2 17.14 -7.93 12.54
CA PHE A 2 15.93 -7.95 13.35
C PHE A 2 16.05 -9.11 14.33
N ASN A 3 15.73 -8.89 15.60
CA ASN A 3 15.92 -9.91 16.64
C ASN A 3 14.89 -11.05 16.55
N LYS A 4 13.75 -10.80 15.90
CA LYS A 4 12.65 -11.75 15.72
C LYS A 4 11.99 -11.50 14.38
N VAL A 5 11.48 -12.55 13.73
CA VAL A 5 10.65 -12.42 12.54
C VAL A 5 9.30 -11.77 12.93
N ARG A 6 8.95 -10.71 12.23
CA ARG A 6 7.66 -10.01 12.36
C ARG A 6 7.13 -9.74 10.97
N VAL A 7 5.95 -10.22 10.71
CA VAL A 7 5.25 -10.06 9.43
C VAL A 7 3.84 -9.54 9.67
N ARG A 8 3.24 -8.99 8.63
CA ARG A 8 1.90 -8.42 8.76
C ARG A 8 1.02 -8.74 7.55
N PHE A 9 -0.23 -9.06 7.81
CA PHE A 9 -1.30 -8.92 6.84
C PHE A 9 -1.91 -7.53 6.99
N ALA A 10 -1.98 -6.77 5.90
CA ALA A 10 -2.33 -5.35 5.93
C ALA A 10 -3.42 -5.02 4.89
N PRO A 11 -4.65 -5.54 5.08
CA PRO A 11 -5.75 -5.30 4.15
C PRO A 11 -6.37 -3.92 4.33
N SER A 12 -6.81 -3.30 3.20
CA SER A 12 -7.68 -2.13 3.23
C SER A 12 -9.15 -2.57 3.26
N PRO A 13 -10.00 -1.96 4.11
CA PRO A 13 -11.41 -2.32 4.26
C PRO A 13 -12.27 -1.70 3.14
N THR A 14 -11.97 -2.03 1.88
CA THR A 14 -12.63 -1.51 0.67
C THR A 14 -13.57 -2.52 0.02
N GLY A 15 -14.12 -3.44 0.80
CA GLY A 15 -15.01 -4.52 0.43
C GLY A 15 -14.57 -5.88 0.99
N PRO A 16 -15.24 -6.97 0.61
CA PRO A 16 -14.96 -8.30 1.16
C PRO A 16 -13.52 -8.75 0.88
N LEU A 17 -12.96 -9.52 1.80
CA LEU A 17 -11.66 -10.15 1.60
C LEU A 17 -11.74 -11.11 0.41
N HIS A 18 -10.84 -10.93 -0.55
CA HIS A 18 -10.69 -11.81 -1.69
C HIS A 18 -9.76 -12.99 -1.35
N ILE A 19 -9.93 -14.13 -2.01
CA ILE A 19 -9.07 -15.30 -1.78
C ILE A 19 -7.58 -15.00 -1.98
N GLY A 20 -7.23 -14.07 -2.87
CA GLY A 20 -5.85 -13.58 -3.02
C GLY A 20 -5.32 -12.85 -1.78
N GLY A 21 -6.20 -12.14 -1.06
CA GLY A 21 -5.88 -11.55 0.25
C GLY A 21 -5.70 -12.64 1.31
N LEU A 22 -6.60 -13.64 1.35
CA LEU A 22 -6.47 -14.78 2.26
C LEU A 22 -5.16 -15.53 2.01
N ARG A 23 -4.78 -15.76 0.74
CA ARG A 23 -3.48 -16.36 0.39
C ARG A 23 -2.30 -15.55 0.94
N THR A 24 -2.36 -14.23 0.81
CA THR A 24 -1.32 -13.35 1.38
C THR A 24 -1.26 -13.47 2.90
N ALA A 25 -2.41 -13.51 3.58
CA ALA A 25 -2.47 -13.74 5.03
C ALA A 25 -1.87 -15.10 5.41
N LEU A 26 -2.21 -16.16 4.67
CA LEU A 26 -1.69 -17.51 4.88
C LEU A 26 -0.16 -17.55 4.80
N PHE A 27 0.44 -16.97 3.76
CA PHE A 27 1.90 -16.97 3.62
C PHE A 27 2.59 -16.17 4.74
N ASN A 28 2.02 -15.05 5.19
CA ASN A 28 2.51 -14.32 6.35
C ASN A 28 2.43 -15.19 7.63
N PHE A 29 1.28 -15.84 7.86
CA PHE A 29 1.07 -16.71 9.01
C PHE A 29 2.06 -17.89 9.02
N LEU A 30 2.19 -18.61 7.92
CA LEU A 30 3.09 -19.75 7.80
C LEU A 30 4.56 -19.33 7.99
N PHE A 31 4.96 -18.19 7.42
CA PHE A 31 6.30 -17.65 7.58
C PHE A 31 6.58 -17.29 9.04
N ALA A 32 5.65 -16.64 9.72
CA ALA A 32 5.76 -16.34 11.15
C ALA A 32 5.92 -17.64 11.97
N LYS A 33 5.04 -18.61 11.76
CA LYS A 33 5.08 -19.88 12.53
C LYS A 33 6.36 -20.66 12.26
N LYS A 34 6.83 -20.77 11.02
CA LYS A 34 8.08 -21.45 10.66
C LYS A 34 9.30 -20.85 11.38
N HIS A 35 9.29 -19.55 11.63
CA HIS A 35 10.42 -18.84 12.24
C HIS A 35 10.20 -18.42 13.69
N ASN A 36 9.21 -18.99 14.39
CA ASN A 36 8.81 -18.59 15.74
C ASN A 36 8.65 -17.08 15.90
N GLY A 37 8.10 -16.44 14.83
CA GLY A 37 7.89 -15.02 14.71
C GLY A 37 6.50 -14.58 15.16
N SER A 38 6.13 -13.35 14.79
CA SER A 38 4.80 -12.77 15.08
C SER A 38 4.07 -12.46 13.78
N PHE A 39 2.80 -12.86 13.71
CA PHE A 39 1.84 -12.52 12.66
C PHE A 39 0.91 -11.42 13.14
N ILE A 40 0.94 -10.27 12.47
CA ILE A 40 0.27 -9.03 12.86
C ILE A 40 -0.85 -8.73 11.86
N LEU A 41 -2.00 -8.27 12.33
CA LEU A 41 -3.04 -7.68 11.49
C LEU A 41 -3.02 -6.17 11.63
N ARG A 42 -2.94 -5.48 10.49
CA ARG A 42 -3.07 -4.02 10.38
C ARG A 42 -4.13 -3.66 9.35
N ILE A 43 -5.16 -2.94 9.76
CA ILE A 43 -6.21 -2.43 8.87
C ILE A 43 -5.74 -1.10 8.27
N GLU A 44 -5.61 -1.05 6.94
CA GLU A 44 -5.18 0.14 6.20
C GLU A 44 -6.40 0.94 5.74
N ASP A 45 -6.98 1.70 6.67
CA ASP A 45 -8.22 2.46 6.58
C ASP A 45 -8.01 3.98 6.41
N THR A 46 -6.85 4.41 5.91
CA THR A 46 -6.55 5.85 5.69
C THR A 46 -7.36 6.47 4.56
N ASP A 47 -7.97 5.68 3.68
CA ASP A 47 -8.83 6.13 2.59
C ASP A 47 -10.30 5.92 2.93
N GLN A 48 -10.85 6.86 3.69
CA GLN A 48 -12.24 6.83 4.14
C GLN A 48 -13.26 6.93 2.99
N ALA A 49 -12.87 7.50 1.84
CA ALA A 49 -13.75 7.58 0.67
C ALA A 49 -14.02 6.21 0.03
N ARG A 50 -13.12 5.25 0.23
CA ARG A 50 -13.27 3.86 -0.25
C ARG A 50 -13.63 2.86 0.84
N TYR A 51 -13.86 3.33 2.04
CA TYR A 51 -14.32 2.45 3.13
C TYR A 51 -15.68 1.84 2.78
N VAL A 52 -15.81 0.54 3.01
CA VAL A 52 -17.08 -0.19 2.85
C VAL A 52 -17.47 -0.80 4.18
N GLU A 53 -18.66 -0.46 4.65
CA GLU A 53 -19.19 -0.99 5.91
C GLU A 53 -19.21 -2.52 5.92
N GLY A 54 -18.90 -3.12 7.06
CA GLY A 54 -18.81 -4.57 7.20
C GLY A 54 -17.51 -5.22 6.71
N SER A 55 -16.68 -4.50 5.92
CA SER A 55 -15.44 -5.06 5.37
C SER A 55 -14.45 -5.52 6.43
N GLU A 56 -14.29 -4.74 7.51
CA GLU A 56 -13.41 -5.13 8.62
C GLU A 56 -13.91 -6.41 9.29
N LYS A 57 -15.21 -6.49 9.57
CA LYS A 57 -15.84 -7.68 10.13
C LYS A 57 -15.61 -8.90 9.25
N HIS A 58 -15.80 -8.75 7.95
CA HIS A 58 -15.55 -9.82 6.97
C HIS A 58 -14.08 -10.27 6.96
N ILE A 59 -13.12 -9.35 7.12
CA ILE A 59 -11.70 -9.69 7.23
C ILE A 59 -11.48 -10.55 8.48
N TYR A 60 -11.99 -10.13 9.65
CA TYR A 60 -11.80 -10.86 10.91
C TYR A 60 -12.43 -12.25 10.85
N GLU A 61 -13.69 -12.35 10.41
CA GLU A 61 -14.41 -13.61 10.30
C GLU A 61 -13.77 -14.57 9.27
N SER A 62 -13.19 -14.02 8.19
CA SER A 62 -12.45 -14.81 7.20
C SER A 62 -11.18 -15.41 7.76
N LEU A 63 -10.42 -14.63 8.56
CA LEU A 63 -9.20 -15.11 9.22
C LEU A 63 -9.53 -16.14 10.31
N ASP A 64 -10.62 -15.92 11.05
CA ASP A 64 -11.10 -16.85 12.06
C ASP A 64 -11.55 -18.18 11.44
N TRP A 65 -12.38 -18.13 10.39
CA TRP A 65 -12.78 -19.32 9.65
C TRP A 65 -11.57 -20.10 9.12
N ALA A 66 -10.55 -19.39 8.62
CA ALA A 66 -9.31 -19.99 8.12
C ALA A 66 -8.34 -20.42 9.25
N ASN A 67 -8.70 -20.24 10.53
CA ASN A 67 -7.85 -20.50 11.70
C ASN A 67 -6.46 -19.84 11.63
N LEU A 68 -6.37 -18.65 11.01
CA LEU A 68 -5.16 -17.84 10.93
C LEU A 68 -5.08 -16.90 12.15
N LYS A 69 -4.73 -17.46 13.31
CA LYS A 69 -4.68 -16.75 14.60
C LYS A 69 -3.61 -15.67 14.58
N LEU A 70 -4.01 -14.45 14.96
CA LEU A 70 -3.12 -13.31 15.14
C LEU A 70 -2.29 -13.45 16.40
N ASP A 71 -1.04 -13.01 16.35
CA ASP A 71 -0.21 -12.83 17.54
C ASP A 71 -0.35 -11.39 18.08
N GLU A 72 -0.64 -10.39 17.20
CA GLU A 72 -0.83 -8.99 17.57
C GLU A 72 -1.86 -8.29 16.65
N GLY A 73 -2.50 -7.24 17.18
CA GLY A 73 -3.50 -6.45 16.48
C GLY A 73 -4.95 -6.89 16.78
N PRO A 74 -5.95 -6.42 16.02
CA PRO A 74 -5.79 -5.53 14.86
C PRO A 74 -5.37 -4.11 15.22
N TYR A 75 -4.43 -3.55 14.47
CA TYR A 75 -4.08 -2.13 14.51
C TYR A 75 -4.78 -1.39 13.37
N LYS A 76 -5.24 -0.14 13.62
CA LYS A 76 -5.87 0.69 12.59
C LYS A 76 -4.98 1.88 12.24
N GLN A 77 -4.81 2.15 10.95
CA GLN A 77 -4.02 3.29 10.50
C GLN A 77 -4.68 4.63 10.82
N SER A 78 -6.01 4.70 10.78
CA SER A 78 -6.78 5.90 11.16
C SER A 78 -6.51 6.38 12.58
N GLU A 79 -6.12 5.50 13.49
CA GLU A 79 -5.79 5.81 14.90
C GLU A 79 -4.36 6.35 15.08
N ARG A 80 -3.56 6.39 14.01
CA ARG A 80 -2.12 6.70 14.06
C ARG A 80 -1.75 8.04 13.40
N ASN A 81 -2.73 8.89 13.11
CA ASN A 81 -2.53 10.15 12.37
C ASN A 81 -1.47 11.08 13.00
N GLN A 82 -1.36 11.10 14.34
CA GLN A 82 -0.35 11.92 15.02
C GLN A 82 1.08 11.44 14.69
N LEU A 83 1.30 10.13 14.64
CA LEU A 83 2.60 9.56 14.24
C LEU A 83 2.94 9.95 12.80
N TYR A 84 1.98 9.83 11.87
CA TYR A 84 2.22 10.21 10.47
C TYR A 84 2.54 11.69 10.32
N LYS A 85 1.85 12.55 11.08
CA LYS A 85 2.14 13.98 11.10
C LYS A 85 3.57 14.28 11.58
N GLN A 86 4.01 13.66 12.65
CA GLN A 86 5.38 13.80 13.15
C GLN A 86 6.42 13.35 12.11
N ARG A 87 6.18 12.22 11.45
CA ARG A 87 7.09 11.67 10.44
C ARG A 87 7.12 12.49 9.16
N ILE A 88 6.00 13.08 8.72
CA ILE A 88 6.03 13.96 7.55
C ILE A 88 6.76 15.28 7.83
N GLU A 89 6.63 15.83 9.04
CA GLU A 89 7.37 17.00 9.49
C GLU A 89 8.89 16.70 9.54
N GLU A 90 9.28 15.50 9.98
CA GLU A 90 10.66 15.03 9.95
C GLU A 90 11.21 14.98 8.50
N LEU A 91 10.48 14.40 7.53
CA LEU A 91 10.90 14.38 6.12
C LEU A 91 11.03 15.77 5.52
N LEU A 92 10.16 16.71 5.90
CA LEU A 92 10.26 18.11 5.48
C LEU A 92 11.52 18.78 6.06
N SER A 93 11.84 18.54 7.32
CA SER A 93 13.03 19.07 7.98
C SER A 93 14.33 18.51 7.36
N LEU A 94 14.33 17.24 7.01
CA LEU A 94 15.41 16.55 6.28
C LEU A 94 15.50 16.94 4.80
N LYS A 95 14.63 17.82 4.31
CA LYS A 95 14.53 18.24 2.89
C LYS A 95 14.32 17.06 1.92
N LYS A 96 13.72 15.98 2.40
CA LYS A 96 13.35 14.78 1.63
C LYS A 96 11.91 14.80 1.14
N ALA A 97 11.13 15.79 1.59
CA ALA A 97 9.79 16.10 1.14
C ALA A 97 9.63 17.62 0.97
N TYR A 98 8.56 18.04 0.33
CA TYR A 98 8.27 19.45 0.08
C TYR A 98 6.77 19.70 -0.06
N TYR A 99 6.33 20.93 0.24
CA TYR A 99 4.94 21.37 0.05
C TYR A 99 4.65 21.62 -1.42
N ALA A 100 3.49 21.16 -1.90
CA ALA A 100 2.99 21.43 -3.25
C ALA A 100 1.58 22.02 -3.16
N PHE A 101 1.37 23.15 -3.86
CA PHE A 101 0.16 23.98 -3.81
C PHE A 101 -0.63 23.95 -5.11
N ASP A 102 -0.25 23.09 -6.05
CA ASP A 102 -0.98 22.91 -7.31
C ASP A 102 -2.39 22.40 -7.03
N THR A 103 -3.38 23.03 -7.66
CA THR A 103 -4.76 22.58 -7.60
C THR A 103 -4.99 21.34 -8.48
N LYS A 104 -6.09 20.61 -8.22
CA LYS A 104 -6.48 19.48 -9.06
C LYS A 104 -6.67 19.90 -10.52
N GLN A 105 -7.31 21.07 -10.74
CA GLN A 105 -7.56 21.58 -12.09
C GLN A 105 -6.26 21.88 -12.85
N GLU A 106 -5.27 22.50 -12.19
CA GLU A 106 -3.95 22.76 -12.77
C GLU A 106 -3.25 21.46 -13.15
N LEU A 107 -3.26 20.47 -12.25
CA LEU A 107 -2.64 19.17 -12.55
C LEU A 107 -3.37 18.40 -13.64
N ASP A 108 -4.70 18.52 -13.74
CA ASP A 108 -5.49 17.90 -14.80
C ASP A 108 -5.22 18.56 -16.17
N ALA A 109 -4.96 19.87 -16.20
CA ALA A 109 -4.53 20.57 -17.41
C ALA A 109 -3.17 20.03 -17.91
N TYR A 110 -2.20 19.87 -17.02
CA TYR A 110 -0.90 19.27 -17.38
C TYR A 110 -1.00 17.81 -17.84
N ARG A 111 -1.92 17.03 -17.28
CA ARG A 111 -2.18 15.66 -17.74
C ARG A 111 -2.71 15.64 -19.16
N LYS A 112 -3.71 16.47 -19.45
CA LYS A 112 -4.29 16.59 -20.80
C LYS A 112 -3.25 17.07 -21.84
N GLU A 113 -2.41 18.03 -21.46
CA GLU A 113 -1.30 18.48 -22.31
C GLU A 113 -0.33 17.34 -22.63
N ALA A 114 0.07 16.56 -21.61
CA ALA A 114 0.95 15.42 -21.81
C ALA A 114 0.32 14.34 -22.70
N GLU A 115 -0.95 14.00 -22.47
CA GLU A 115 -1.72 13.03 -23.26
C GLU A 115 -1.85 13.47 -24.72
N SER A 116 -2.15 14.77 -24.99
CA SER A 116 -2.25 15.29 -26.34
C SER A 116 -0.92 15.25 -27.11
N ASN A 117 0.20 15.25 -26.39
CA ASN A 117 1.55 15.08 -26.93
C ASN A 117 2.01 13.61 -26.98
N GLY A 118 1.10 12.64 -26.76
CA GLY A 118 1.40 11.21 -26.80
C GLY A 118 2.20 10.68 -25.61
N GLY A 119 2.32 11.46 -24.51
CA GLY A 119 3.05 11.12 -23.32
C GLY A 119 2.17 10.88 -22.09
N VAL A 120 2.81 10.52 -20.98
CA VAL A 120 2.17 10.38 -19.66
C VAL A 120 2.72 11.45 -18.73
N PHE A 121 1.83 12.16 -18.04
CA PHE A 121 2.25 13.14 -17.05
C PHE A 121 2.85 12.46 -15.83
N VAL A 122 4.08 12.83 -15.51
CA VAL A 122 4.79 12.41 -14.28
C VAL A 122 5.31 13.66 -13.58
N TYR A 123 4.98 13.83 -12.30
CA TYR A 123 5.48 14.92 -11.48
C TYR A 123 6.80 14.45 -10.83
N ASN A 124 7.97 14.81 -11.41
CA ASN A 124 9.26 14.22 -11.03
C ASN A 124 10.41 15.23 -10.90
N SER A 125 11.62 14.75 -10.70
CA SER A 125 12.84 15.56 -10.55
C SER A 125 13.11 16.51 -11.74
N GLN A 126 12.72 16.11 -12.94
CA GLN A 126 13.00 16.86 -14.18
C GLN A 126 12.07 18.07 -14.37
N ASN A 127 10.86 18.01 -13.82
CA ASN A 127 9.83 19.03 -14.06
C ASN A 127 9.25 19.69 -12.82
N ARG A 128 9.57 19.21 -11.61
CA ARG A 128 9.00 19.72 -10.35
C ARG A 128 9.10 21.23 -10.17
N LEU A 129 10.15 21.87 -10.70
CA LEU A 129 10.34 23.32 -10.59
C LEU A 129 9.40 24.13 -11.48
N ARG A 130 8.67 23.50 -12.40
CA ARG A 130 7.64 24.14 -13.24
C ARG A 130 6.31 24.32 -12.53
N PHE A 131 6.13 23.67 -11.36
CA PHE A 131 4.88 23.60 -10.62
C PHE A 131 4.91 24.47 -9.37
N LYS A 132 3.75 24.75 -8.76
CA LYS A 132 3.60 25.58 -7.56
C LYS A 132 3.96 24.79 -6.30
N ASN A 133 5.22 24.77 -5.94
CA ASN A 133 5.70 24.07 -4.75
C ASN A 133 6.76 24.85 -4.00
N SER A 134 7.10 24.41 -2.81
CA SER A 134 8.07 25.13 -1.95
C SER A 134 9.49 25.20 -2.50
N LEU A 135 9.83 24.35 -3.47
CA LEU A 135 11.15 24.39 -4.12
C LEU A 135 11.20 25.47 -5.21
N SER A 136 10.12 25.67 -5.97
CA SER A 136 10.00 26.69 -7.03
C SER A 136 9.68 28.09 -6.47
N LEU A 137 8.84 28.16 -5.44
CA LEU A 137 8.35 29.42 -4.87
C LEU A 137 9.32 30.05 -3.85
N GLY A 138 10.21 29.27 -3.30
CA GLY A 138 11.15 29.70 -2.27
C GLY A 138 10.53 29.89 -0.88
N PRO A 139 11.38 30.14 0.16
CA PRO A 139 10.95 30.13 1.56
C PRO A 139 9.93 31.19 1.92
N LYS A 140 10.11 32.42 1.42
CA LYS A 140 9.25 33.59 1.76
C LYS A 140 7.81 33.33 1.28
N LYS A 141 7.65 32.94 0.02
CA LYS A 141 6.31 32.70 -0.56
C LYS A 141 5.66 31.46 0.03
N THR A 142 6.43 30.42 0.30
CA THR A 142 5.94 29.21 0.99
C THR A 142 5.38 29.56 2.37
N LYS A 143 6.09 30.32 3.19
CA LYS A 143 5.60 30.76 4.51
C LYS A 143 4.30 31.58 4.40
N GLU A 144 4.21 32.49 3.42
CA GLU A 144 3.00 33.26 3.16
C GLU A 144 1.79 32.37 2.87
N LEU A 145 1.96 31.37 1.98
CA LEU A 145 0.88 30.43 1.60
C LEU A 145 0.45 29.56 2.78
N LEU A 146 1.40 29.05 3.56
CA LEU A 146 1.10 28.28 4.78
C LEU A 146 0.39 29.13 5.83
N PHE A 147 0.81 30.35 6.03
CA PHE A 147 0.14 31.29 6.96
C PHE A 147 -1.29 31.60 6.53
N LYS A 148 -1.53 31.76 5.23
CA LYS A 148 -2.87 31.93 4.63
C LYS A 148 -3.71 30.65 4.65
N LYS A 149 -3.21 29.55 5.19
CA LYS A 149 -3.86 28.24 5.19
C LYS A 149 -4.25 27.76 3.78
N THR A 150 -3.46 28.13 2.76
CA THR A 150 -3.66 27.63 1.40
C THR A 150 -3.59 26.12 1.40
N PRO A 151 -4.55 25.39 0.81
CA PRO A 151 -4.49 23.93 0.71
C PRO A 151 -3.20 23.47 0.04
N TYR A 152 -2.60 22.44 0.59
CA TYR A 152 -1.37 21.84 0.05
C TYR A 152 -1.36 20.34 0.26
N VAL A 153 -0.50 19.67 -0.49
CA VAL A 153 -0.08 18.30 -0.23
C VAL A 153 1.42 18.26 0.05
N VAL A 154 1.91 17.22 0.70
CA VAL A 154 3.34 17.00 0.83
C VAL A 154 3.77 15.90 -0.13
N ARG A 155 4.74 16.22 -1.00
CA ARG A 155 5.30 15.26 -1.96
C ARG A 155 6.67 14.78 -1.51
N PHE A 156 6.94 13.53 -1.80
CA PHE A 156 8.29 12.98 -1.65
C PHE A 156 9.23 13.63 -2.66
N LYS A 157 10.44 13.98 -2.25
CA LYS A 157 11.46 14.52 -3.13
C LYS A 157 12.37 13.39 -3.61
N VAL A 158 12.05 12.81 -4.75
CA VAL A 158 12.95 11.84 -5.39
C VAL A 158 14.24 12.56 -5.79
N SER A 159 15.37 12.10 -5.27
CA SER A 159 16.69 12.64 -5.64
C SER A 159 17.21 11.96 -6.89
N GLU A 160 17.84 12.72 -7.79
CA GLU A 160 18.58 12.14 -8.91
C GLU A 160 19.77 11.38 -8.35
N ARG A 161 19.88 10.14 -8.75
CA ARG A 161 20.96 9.22 -8.35
C ARG A 161 21.03 8.06 -9.33
N GLU A 162 22.07 7.26 -9.20
CA GLU A 162 22.23 6.01 -9.94
C GLU A 162 21.04 5.05 -9.72
N PRO A 163 20.81 4.13 -10.65
CA PRO A 163 19.76 3.13 -10.52
C PRO A 163 19.78 2.42 -9.17
N ILE A 164 18.60 2.22 -8.61
CA ILE A 164 18.42 1.57 -7.31
C ILE A 164 18.36 0.06 -7.55
N LEU A 165 19.30 -0.67 -6.96
CA LEU A 165 19.27 -2.12 -6.93
C LEU A 165 18.52 -2.58 -5.68
N LEU A 166 17.40 -3.25 -5.90
CA LEU A 166 16.57 -3.85 -4.88
C LEU A 166 16.72 -5.37 -4.93
N ASN A 167 16.62 -6.02 -3.79
CA ASN A 167 16.59 -7.47 -3.72
C ASN A 167 15.24 -7.91 -3.15
N ASP A 168 14.48 -8.64 -3.95
CA ASP A 168 13.28 -9.33 -3.53
C ASP A 168 13.59 -10.82 -3.38
N LEU A 169 13.12 -11.45 -2.30
CA LEU A 169 13.50 -12.85 -2.02
C LEU A 169 12.92 -13.85 -3.02
N LEU A 170 11.83 -13.51 -3.72
CA LEU A 170 11.25 -14.37 -4.77
C LEU A 170 11.61 -13.92 -6.18
N LYS A 171 11.65 -12.60 -6.41
CA LYS A 171 11.87 -12.03 -7.74
C LYS A 171 13.37 -11.80 -8.04
N GLY A 172 14.21 -11.90 -7.02
CA GLY A 172 15.66 -11.66 -7.16
C GLY A 172 16.02 -10.17 -7.24
N LYS A 173 17.10 -9.86 -7.95
CA LYS A 173 17.58 -8.49 -8.11
C LYS A 173 16.77 -7.72 -9.14
N ILE A 174 16.28 -6.56 -8.75
CA ILE A 174 15.45 -5.66 -9.57
C ILE A 174 16.10 -4.28 -9.59
N SER A 175 16.27 -3.70 -10.77
CA SER A 175 16.83 -2.37 -10.95
C SER A 175 15.74 -1.37 -11.31
N PHE A 176 15.74 -0.20 -10.66
CA PHE A 176 14.84 0.91 -10.97
C PHE A 176 15.62 2.20 -11.19
N ASP A 177 15.27 2.93 -12.24
CA ASP A 177 15.81 4.27 -12.48
C ASP A 177 14.98 5.31 -11.70
N PRO A 178 15.58 6.03 -10.72
CA PRO A 178 14.88 7.05 -9.96
C PRO A 178 14.31 8.19 -10.82
N LYS A 179 14.87 8.46 -11.99
CA LYS A 179 14.38 9.49 -12.92
C LYS A 179 12.97 9.20 -13.44
N THR A 180 12.56 7.92 -13.46
CA THR A 180 11.21 7.51 -13.88
C THR A 180 10.17 7.60 -12.78
N LEU A 181 10.61 7.82 -11.52
CA LEU A 181 9.72 7.84 -10.38
C LEU A 181 9.03 9.20 -10.24
N ASP A 182 7.74 9.16 -9.94
CA ASP A 182 6.93 10.30 -9.57
C ASP A 182 7.27 10.75 -8.14
N ASP A 183 7.36 12.06 -7.91
CA ASP A 183 7.36 12.65 -6.56
C ASP A 183 5.97 12.46 -5.93
N LYS A 184 5.70 11.25 -5.51
CA LYS A 184 4.39 10.84 -4.99
C LYS A 184 3.94 11.72 -3.82
N VAL A 185 2.64 12.00 -3.76
CA VAL A 185 2.03 12.59 -2.58
C VAL A 185 2.16 11.60 -1.42
N LEU A 186 2.75 12.06 -0.33
CA LEU A 186 2.86 11.30 0.91
C LEU A 186 1.78 11.69 1.93
N TYR A 187 1.40 12.98 1.94
CA TYR A 187 0.45 13.53 2.88
C TYR A 187 -0.56 14.41 2.14
N LYS A 188 -1.84 14.15 2.34
CA LYS A 188 -2.94 14.78 1.62
C LYS A 188 -3.34 16.11 2.23
N ALA A 189 -4.11 16.92 1.49
CA ALA A 189 -4.61 18.21 1.95
C ALA A 189 -5.63 18.11 3.11
N ASP A 190 -6.27 16.95 3.26
CA ASP A 190 -7.18 16.64 4.37
C ASP A 190 -6.44 16.30 5.68
N GLY A 191 -5.10 16.31 5.68
CA GLY A 191 -4.30 16.00 6.85
C GLY A 191 -4.14 14.49 7.11
N THR A 192 -4.34 13.66 6.10
CA THR A 192 -4.15 12.21 6.21
C THR A 192 -3.01 11.70 5.31
N PRO A 193 -2.31 10.63 5.70
CA PRO A 193 -1.25 10.07 4.88
C PRO A 193 -1.81 9.33 3.66
N THR A 194 -0.98 9.18 2.62
CA THR A 194 -1.25 8.20 1.57
C THR A 194 -0.79 6.82 2.01
N TYR A 195 -1.31 5.78 1.32
CA TYR A 195 -0.89 4.39 1.51
C TYR A 195 0.64 4.23 1.56
N HIS A 196 1.35 4.80 0.58
CA HIS A 196 2.80 4.64 0.49
C HIS A 196 3.55 5.12 1.74
N PHE A 197 3.10 6.21 2.32
CA PHE A 197 3.72 6.78 3.50
C PHE A 197 3.34 6.03 4.77
N ALA A 198 2.05 5.82 5.00
CA ALA A 198 1.53 5.12 6.17
C ALA A 198 2.11 3.71 6.27
N ASN A 199 2.14 2.97 5.16
CA ASN A 199 2.68 1.61 5.10
C ASN A 199 4.14 1.54 5.57
N VAL A 200 5.01 2.44 5.07
CA VAL A 200 6.43 2.46 5.45
C VAL A 200 6.63 2.87 6.90
N VAL A 201 5.92 3.90 7.37
CA VAL A 201 6.00 4.38 8.75
C VAL A 201 5.59 3.27 9.72
N ASP A 202 4.47 2.59 9.44
CA ASP A 202 3.98 1.51 10.29
C ASP A 202 4.87 0.28 10.26
N ASP A 203 5.36 -0.12 9.09
CA ASP A 203 6.28 -1.25 8.98
C ASP A 203 7.56 -1.00 9.79
N HIS A 204 8.06 0.25 9.82
CA HIS A 204 9.19 0.63 10.67
C HIS A 204 8.82 0.61 12.16
N ASP A 205 7.76 1.29 12.55
CA ASP A 205 7.33 1.44 13.95
C ASP A 205 6.95 0.10 14.59
N MET A 206 6.29 -0.79 13.81
CA MET A 206 5.95 -2.15 14.22
C MET A 206 7.12 -3.13 14.09
N SER A 207 8.32 -2.65 13.71
CA SER A 207 9.53 -3.47 13.53
C SER A 207 9.32 -4.65 12.59
N ILE A 208 8.59 -4.45 11.49
CA ILE A 208 8.35 -5.49 10.49
C ILE A 208 9.66 -5.88 9.84
N SER A 209 9.99 -7.16 9.92
CA SER A 209 11.23 -7.73 9.39
C SER A 209 11.12 -8.18 7.93
N HIS A 210 9.93 -8.65 7.54
CA HIS A 210 9.64 -9.14 6.19
C HIS A 210 8.28 -8.61 5.73
N VAL A 211 8.26 -8.00 4.56
CA VAL A 211 7.06 -7.52 3.88
C VAL A 211 6.67 -8.55 2.83
N ILE A 212 5.67 -9.39 3.17
CA ILE A 212 5.11 -10.40 2.27
C ILE A 212 3.79 -9.86 1.73
N ARG A 213 3.70 -9.66 0.40
CA ARG A 213 2.51 -9.08 -0.25
C ARG A 213 2.40 -9.51 -1.71
N GLY A 214 1.26 -9.27 -2.36
CA GLY A 214 1.08 -9.57 -3.77
C GLY A 214 2.00 -8.75 -4.69
N GLU A 215 2.39 -9.30 -5.82
CA GLU A 215 3.31 -8.66 -6.79
C GLU A 215 2.71 -7.43 -7.48
N GLU A 216 1.40 -7.20 -7.39
CA GLU A 216 0.77 -5.96 -7.83
C GLU A 216 1.33 -4.71 -7.12
N TRP A 217 1.98 -4.90 -5.98
CA TRP A 217 2.64 -3.85 -5.20
C TRP A 217 4.13 -3.68 -5.52
N LEU A 218 4.67 -4.49 -6.41
CA LEU A 218 6.08 -4.41 -6.83
C LEU A 218 6.45 -3.02 -7.39
N PRO A 219 5.59 -2.34 -8.19
CA PRO A 219 5.88 -0.97 -8.66
C PRO A 219 6.01 0.07 -7.54
N SER A 220 5.48 -0.20 -6.35
CA SER A 220 5.60 0.69 -5.19
C SER A 220 6.92 0.51 -4.41
N LEU A 221 7.62 -0.59 -4.63
CA LEU A 221 8.82 -0.96 -3.88
C LEU A 221 9.93 0.11 -3.96
N PRO A 222 10.24 0.72 -5.12
CA PRO A 222 11.28 1.75 -5.20
C PRO A 222 10.98 2.97 -4.34
N LEU A 223 9.73 3.43 -4.33
CA LEU A 223 9.32 4.55 -3.49
C LEU A 223 9.43 4.21 -2.00
N HIS A 224 8.93 3.03 -1.59
CA HIS A 224 9.04 2.58 -0.20
C HIS A 224 10.50 2.49 0.23
N TRP A 225 11.36 1.92 -0.60
CA TRP A 225 12.79 1.85 -0.36
C TRP A 225 13.42 3.22 -0.14
N LEU A 226 13.09 4.21 -0.99
CA LEU A 226 13.59 5.59 -0.88
C LEU A 226 13.08 6.29 0.38
N ILE A 227 11.85 6.01 0.82
CA ILE A 227 11.33 6.56 2.07
C ILE A 227 12.13 6.01 3.26
N TYR A 228 12.39 4.69 3.32
CA TYR A 228 13.28 4.10 4.34
C TYR A 228 14.68 4.75 4.33
N ASP A 229 15.28 4.92 3.14
CA ASP A 229 16.58 5.58 2.98
C ASP A 229 16.59 7.00 3.52
N SER A 230 15.49 7.73 3.29
CA SER A 230 15.39 9.15 3.68
C SER A 230 15.38 9.37 5.18
N PHE A 231 14.87 8.39 5.92
CA PHE A 231 14.91 8.36 7.38
C PHE A 231 16.18 7.69 7.95
N GLY A 232 17.01 7.07 7.11
CA GLY A 232 18.11 6.22 7.60
C GLY A 232 17.62 4.94 8.30
N TRP A 233 16.39 4.52 8.03
CA TRP A 233 15.79 3.36 8.67
C TRP A 233 16.29 2.04 8.05
N LYS A 234 16.39 1.03 8.90
CA LYS A 234 16.63 -0.33 8.45
C LYS A 234 15.44 -0.83 7.63
N LYS A 235 15.73 -1.32 6.43
CA LYS A 235 14.72 -1.84 5.52
C LYS A 235 14.34 -3.28 5.89
N PRO A 236 13.06 -3.66 5.80
CA PRO A 236 12.63 -5.06 5.85
C PRO A 236 13.11 -5.81 4.60
N GLN A 237 13.07 -7.12 4.65
CA GLN A 237 13.17 -7.96 3.45
C GLN A 237 11.82 -7.97 2.73
N PHE A 238 11.84 -7.95 1.39
CA PHE A 238 10.63 -7.93 0.58
C PHE A 238 10.41 -9.26 -0.13
N ILE A 239 9.15 -9.68 -0.17
CA ILE A 239 8.69 -10.93 -0.78
C ILE A 239 7.40 -10.61 -1.55
N HIS A 240 7.47 -10.57 -2.87
CA HIS A 240 6.31 -10.32 -3.72
C HIS A 240 5.76 -11.63 -4.29
N LEU A 241 4.63 -12.08 -3.73
CA LEU A 241 3.96 -13.30 -4.12
C LEU A 241 3.32 -13.16 -5.52
N PRO A 242 3.36 -14.21 -6.35
CA PRO A 242 2.68 -14.19 -7.63
C PRO A 242 1.17 -14.06 -7.46
N LEU A 243 0.50 -13.49 -8.47
CA LEU A 243 -0.95 -13.34 -8.48
C LEU A 243 -1.64 -14.70 -8.65
N ILE A 244 -2.85 -14.81 -8.09
CA ILE A 244 -3.80 -15.83 -8.54
C ILE A 244 -4.35 -15.36 -9.87
N LEU A 245 -4.16 -16.15 -10.92
CA LEU A 245 -4.57 -15.82 -12.28
C LEU A 245 -6.00 -16.27 -12.54
N LYS A 246 -6.63 -15.69 -13.55
CA LYS A 246 -7.93 -16.14 -14.07
C LYS A 246 -7.80 -17.53 -14.67
N PRO A 247 -8.87 -18.36 -14.62
CA PRO A 247 -8.88 -19.65 -15.27
C PRO A 247 -8.70 -19.55 -16.79
N GLU A 248 -9.23 -18.48 -17.36
CA GLU A 248 -9.16 -18.20 -18.79
C GLU A 248 -8.68 -16.76 -19.04
N GLY A 249 -7.84 -16.60 -20.06
CA GLY A 249 -7.28 -15.30 -20.44
C GLY A 249 -6.07 -14.91 -19.61
N LYS A 250 -5.71 -13.61 -19.68
CA LYS A 250 -4.55 -13.04 -18.97
C LYS A 250 -5.01 -12.16 -17.81
N GLY A 251 -4.26 -12.15 -16.72
CA GLY A 251 -4.40 -11.20 -15.62
C GLY A 251 -4.87 -11.80 -14.30
N LYS A 252 -4.93 -10.92 -13.30
CA LYS A 252 -5.29 -11.25 -11.92
C LYS A 252 -6.76 -11.65 -11.80
N LEU A 253 -7.04 -12.71 -11.03
CA LEU A 253 -8.39 -13.07 -10.61
C LEU A 253 -9.01 -11.91 -9.83
N SER A 254 -10.21 -11.52 -10.21
CA SER A 254 -10.95 -10.41 -9.61
C SER A 254 -12.27 -10.86 -8.97
N LYS A 255 -12.86 -9.99 -8.16
CA LYS A 255 -14.16 -10.25 -7.52
C LYS A 255 -15.28 -10.59 -8.52
N ARG A 256 -15.25 -10.02 -9.74
CA ARG A 256 -16.24 -10.25 -10.81
C ARG A 256 -16.07 -11.61 -11.51
N ASP A 257 -14.90 -12.18 -11.42
CA ASP A 257 -14.62 -13.46 -12.11
C ASP A 257 -15.32 -14.63 -11.43
N GLY A 258 -15.57 -14.57 -10.11
CA GLY A 258 -16.33 -15.59 -9.39
C GLY A 258 -17.75 -15.77 -9.94
N GLU A 259 -18.46 -14.68 -10.14
CA GLU A 259 -19.81 -14.69 -10.73
C GLU A 259 -19.76 -15.19 -12.20
N LYS A 260 -18.78 -14.72 -12.97
CA LYS A 260 -18.62 -15.10 -14.38
C LYS A 260 -18.33 -16.59 -14.57
N PHE A 261 -17.51 -17.18 -13.71
CA PHE A 261 -17.03 -18.55 -13.85
C PHE A 261 -17.71 -19.54 -12.88
N GLY A 262 -18.63 -19.07 -12.04
CA GLY A 262 -19.44 -19.94 -11.17
C GLY A 262 -18.68 -20.57 -10.00
N PHE A 263 -17.60 -19.94 -9.50
CA PHE A 263 -16.87 -20.41 -8.33
C PHE A 263 -16.66 -19.27 -7.29
N PRO A 264 -16.54 -19.62 -5.99
CA PRO A 264 -16.37 -18.62 -4.96
C PRO A 264 -14.98 -17.93 -5.05
N VAL A 265 -14.96 -16.62 -4.80
CA VAL A 265 -13.73 -15.82 -4.73
C VAL A 265 -13.51 -15.18 -3.36
N PHE A 266 -14.46 -15.41 -2.43
CA PHE A 266 -14.42 -14.95 -1.05
C PHE A 266 -14.28 -16.13 -0.10
N PRO A 267 -13.59 -15.99 1.03
CA PRO A 267 -13.52 -17.03 2.06
C PRO A 267 -14.90 -17.38 2.64
N ILE A 268 -15.69 -16.37 2.96
CA ILE A 268 -17.03 -16.47 3.52
C ILE A 268 -17.98 -15.57 2.73
N LYS A 269 -19.29 -15.74 2.91
CA LYS A 269 -20.32 -14.98 2.18
C LYS A 269 -20.19 -13.47 2.39
N TRP A 270 -20.65 -12.73 1.39
CA TRP A 270 -20.73 -11.27 1.41
C TRP A 270 -22.00 -10.79 0.70
N THR A 271 -22.59 -9.70 1.18
CA THR A 271 -23.75 -9.08 0.54
C THR A 271 -23.31 -7.95 -0.40
N ILE A 272 -23.71 -8.03 -1.67
CA ILE A 272 -23.49 -6.99 -2.68
C ILE A 272 -24.85 -6.56 -3.23
N ASN A 273 -25.22 -5.30 -3.09
CA ASN A 273 -26.51 -4.78 -3.58
C ASN A 273 -27.69 -5.66 -3.17
N GLU A 274 -27.80 -5.99 -1.89
CA GLU A 274 -28.82 -6.85 -1.30
C GLU A 274 -28.81 -8.33 -1.75
N LYS A 275 -27.87 -8.73 -2.60
CA LYS A 275 -27.66 -10.12 -3.00
C LYS A 275 -26.55 -10.76 -2.18
N GLU A 276 -26.82 -11.93 -1.62
CA GLU A 276 -25.79 -12.75 -0.98
C GLU A 276 -24.93 -13.42 -2.06
N VAL A 277 -23.61 -13.22 -1.97
CA VAL A 277 -22.60 -13.93 -2.75
C VAL A 277 -21.94 -14.94 -1.82
N MET A 278 -22.07 -16.22 -2.14
CA MET A 278 -21.55 -17.31 -1.33
C MET A 278 -20.01 -17.36 -1.39
N GLY A 279 -19.39 -17.64 -0.25
CA GLY A 279 -17.96 -17.88 -0.14
C GLY A 279 -17.61 -19.37 -0.13
N PHE A 280 -16.33 -19.69 -0.01
CA PHE A 280 -15.86 -21.09 0.10
C PHE A 280 -16.54 -21.83 1.25
N LYS A 281 -16.70 -21.17 2.40
CA LYS A 281 -17.38 -21.73 3.58
C LYS A 281 -18.80 -22.21 3.25
N GLU A 282 -19.60 -21.41 2.60
CA GLU A 282 -21.01 -21.68 2.30
C GLU A 282 -21.16 -22.73 1.18
N PHE A 283 -20.16 -22.88 0.31
CA PHE A 283 -20.07 -24.00 -0.62
C PHE A 283 -19.65 -25.33 0.05
N GLY A 284 -19.41 -25.33 1.37
CA GLY A 284 -19.05 -26.52 2.13
C GLY A 284 -17.56 -26.89 2.08
N PHE A 285 -16.71 -26.01 1.57
CA PHE A 285 -15.26 -26.25 1.60
C PHE A 285 -14.72 -26.13 3.03
N LEU A 286 -13.92 -27.10 3.43
CA LEU A 286 -13.20 -27.05 4.71
C LEU A 286 -12.08 -26.00 4.66
N PRO A 287 -11.83 -25.28 5.76
CA PRO A 287 -10.75 -24.29 5.82
C PRO A 287 -9.39 -24.87 5.39
N GLU A 288 -9.03 -26.04 5.91
CA GLU A 288 -7.75 -26.69 5.63
C GLU A 288 -7.61 -27.06 4.15
N ALA A 289 -8.66 -27.58 3.53
CA ALA A 289 -8.66 -27.90 2.10
C ALA A 289 -8.50 -26.63 1.25
N THR A 290 -9.21 -25.55 1.61
CA THR A 290 -9.11 -24.26 0.93
C THR A 290 -7.69 -23.68 1.08
N LEU A 291 -7.12 -23.69 2.29
CA LEU A 291 -5.77 -23.18 2.53
C LEU A 291 -4.71 -23.98 1.78
N ASN A 292 -4.80 -25.32 1.77
CA ASN A 292 -3.88 -26.16 0.97
C ASN A 292 -3.97 -25.82 -0.53
N TYR A 293 -5.17 -25.67 -1.05
CA TYR A 293 -5.39 -25.31 -2.46
C TYR A 293 -4.77 -23.96 -2.84
N ILE A 294 -4.97 -22.93 -2.03
CA ILE A 294 -4.43 -21.59 -2.34
C ILE A 294 -2.95 -21.45 -2.03
N ALA A 295 -2.34 -22.41 -1.30
CA ALA A 295 -0.91 -22.44 -1.03
C ALA A 295 -0.10 -22.94 -2.24
N LEU A 296 -0.71 -23.78 -3.09
CA LEU A 296 -0.10 -24.29 -4.33
C LEU A 296 0.01 -23.18 -5.38
#